data_598d130c64b6dc93b04088955e0f0ef1
#
_entry.id   598d130c64b6dc93b04088955e0f0ef1
#
_cell.length_a   1.000
_cell.length_b   1.000
_cell.length_c   1.000
_cell.angle_alpha   90.00
_cell.angle_beta   90.00
_cell.angle_gamma   90.00
#
_symmetry.space_group_name_H-M   'P 1'
#
loop_
_entity.id
_entity.type
_entity.pdbx_description
1 polymer ?
#
loop_
_entity_poly.entity_id
_entity_poly.type
_entity_poly.pdbx_seq_one_letter_code
_entity_poly.pdbx_strand_id
1 'polypeptide(L)'
;MRTTLFCSAVDVIDGGAAAVLSDARDRAGVDGLSIATSYHAARDLHPHARGSRVRYLEPGLWMPVDARLWASSPIAPQIACDAETARAFTALIQAAQRDGGKVDGWTVFLHTDRQGEAAGIGAERNVFGDVYREQLCPAQPETRAYAQTLARAVVQAGMPTVLAESLHYHGLEHGLHHERFLFEPGQVVRFLLGLCFCDACCAAAALEGVDSDRFRGEVARIVQETLDTGEPAPGSVATLAAAGELVDGAMAAWLRARLTTVTTLIADVATACRAEGGGLVVLDSSGAAKGYSDGDPQGDVAPTMAWRFGLDIAAISAHCAVEAIAYARSPARIADDLAAYRGLIGETASLGAIVRPFGVDCSTVENLAQKLDTIRAVGAERADFYHYGLMPLPTLDRIRAALHGC
;
A
#
# COMPACT_ATOMS: atom_id res chain seq x y z
N MET A 1 -11.81 17.65 8.07
CA MET A 1 -10.99 16.75 7.26
C MET A 1 -9.54 17.00 7.61
N ARG A 2 -8.86 15.99 8.14
CA ARG A 2 -7.43 16.07 8.47
C ARG A 2 -6.60 16.00 7.19
N THR A 3 -5.44 16.68 7.17
CA THR A 3 -4.54 16.70 6.01
C THR A 3 -3.11 16.40 6.44
N THR A 4 -2.40 15.57 5.66
CA THR A 4 -0.96 15.33 5.87
C THR A 4 -0.19 15.36 4.56
N LEU A 5 1.12 15.57 4.69
CA LEU A 5 2.05 15.54 3.57
C LEU A 5 3.00 14.35 3.76
N PHE A 6 3.06 13.47 2.79
CA PHE A 6 3.99 12.34 2.79
C PHE A 6 5.41 12.83 2.65
N CYS A 7 6.33 12.25 3.41
CA CYS A 7 7.77 12.52 3.34
C CYS A 7 8.59 11.29 3.70
N SER A 8 9.88 11.35 3.47
CA SER A 8 10.85 10.33 3.82
C SER A 8 11.93 10.85 4.78
N ALA A 9 12.69 9.96 5.40
CA ALA A 9 13.78 10.36 6.28
C ALA A 9 14.86 11.17 5.54
N VAL A 10 15.09 10.91 4.25
CA VAL A 10 16.06 11.67 3.43
C VAL A 10 15.65 13.13 3.26
N ASP A 11 14.34 13.44 3.25
CA ASP A 11 13.85 14.83 3.21
C ASP A 11 14.22 15.58 4.49
N VAL A 12 14.13 14.88 5.63
CA VAL A 12 14.49 15.44 6.94
C VAL A 12 16.00 15.61 7.09
N ILE A 13 16.79 14.68 6.55
CA ILE A 13 18.26 14.78 6.51
C ILE A 13 18.66 16.02 5.70
N ASP A 14 18.07 16.21 4.53
CA ASP A 14 18.38 17.32 3.64
C ASP A 14 17.91 18.67 4.17
N GLY A 15 16.66 18.76 4.60
CA GLY A 15 16.01 20.01 5.00
C GLY A 15 16.19 20.38 6.47
N GLY A 16 16.34 19.38 7.31
CA GLY A 16 16.21 19.50 8.76
C GLY A 16 14.75 19.45 9.22
N ALA A 17 14.51 18.85 10.39
CA ALA A 17 13.18 18.63 10.94
C ALA A 17 12.31 19.90 11.02
N ALA A 18 12.89 21.01 11.48
CA ALA A 18 12.18 22.29 11.64
C ALA A 18 11.72 22.86 10.29
N ALA A 19 12.56 22.77 9.24
CA ALA A 19 12.21 23.29 7.93
C ALA A 19 11.11 22.44 7.26
N VAL A 20 11.19 21.09 7.34
CA VAL A 20 10.17 20.21 6.79
C VAL A 20 8.81 20.43 7.48
N LEU A 21 8.79 20.60 8.82
CA LEU A 21 7.58 20.90 9.56
C LEU A 21 7.01 22.30 9.23
N SER A 22 7.88 23.31 9.08
CA SER A 22 7.45 24.65 8.65
C SER A 22 6.90 24.65 7.24
N ASP A 23 7.56 23.96 6.30
CA ASP A 23 7.06 23.80 4.93
C ASP A 23 5.69 23.12 4.89
N ALA A 24 5.48 22.09 5.69
CA ALA A 24 4.19 21.42 5.78
C ALA A 24 3.11 22.34 6.36
N ARG A 25 3.36 22.95 7.52
CA ARG A 25 2.38 23.77 8.22
C ARG A 25 2.19 25.14 7.59
N ASP A 26 3.29 25.88 7.40
CA ASP A 26 3.23 27.31 7.08
C ASP A 26 3.14 27.56 5.58
N ARG A 27 3.72 26.65 4.76
CA ARG A 27 3.73 26.77 3.31
C ARG A 27 2.64 25.93 2.64
N ALA A 28 2.53 24.64 2.96
CA ALA A 28 1.46 23.79 2.41
C ALA A 28 0.12 23.94 3.14
N GLY A 29 0.12 24.36 4.40
CA GLY A 29 -1.09 24.55 5.19
C GLY A 29 -1.74 23.24 5.63
N VAL A 30 -0.96 22.16 5.77
CA VAL A 30 -1.45 20.84 6.21
C VAL A 30 -1.30 20.66 7.71
N ASP A 31 -2.08 19.73 8.29
CA ASP A 31 -2.14 19.49 9.74
C ASP A 31 -0.95 18.67 10.28
N GLY A 32 -0.24 17.94 9.40
CA GLY A 32 0.86 17.08 9.83
C GLY A 32 1.63 16.44 8.68
N LEU A 33 2.46 15.48 9.06
CA LEU A 33 3.29 14.70 8.15
C LEU A 33 2.96 13.21 8.24
N SER A 34 3.20 12.48 7.15
CA SER A 34 3.21 11.02 7.07
C SER A 34 4.60 10.59 6.62
N ILE A 35 5.44 10.10 7.55
CA ILE A 35 6.83 9.73 7.26
C ILE A 35 6.97 8.25 6.93
N ALA A 36 7.75 7.93 5.89
CA ALA A 36 8.09 6.55 5.56
C ALA A 36 8.88 5.89 6.69
N THR A 37 8.34 4.81 7.26
CA THR A 37 8.95 4.03 8.35
C THR A 37 9.56 2.73 7.85
N SER A 38 8.96 2.14 6.81
CA SER A 38 9.44 1.00 6.05
C SER A 38 9.16 1.26 4.58
N TYR A 39 10.12 0.96 3.72
CA TYR A 39 9.97 1.15 2.28
C TYR A 39 10.73 0.08 1.50
N HIS A 40 10.34 -0.13 0.24
CA HIS A 40 11.08 -0.97 -0.71
C HIS A 40 12.21 -0.18 -1.39
N ALA A 41 13.06 -0.84 -2.17
CA ALA A 41 14.08 -0.15 -2.96
C ALA A 41 13.43 0.82 -3.95
N ALA A 42 14.00 2.02 -4.06
CA ALA A 42 13.55 3.02 -5.01
C ALA A 42 14.70 3.83 -5.59
N ARG A 43 14.46 4.44 -6.74
CA ARG A 43 15.34 5.47 -7.32
C ARG A 43 14.50 6.71 -7.60
N ASP A 44 14.69 7.72 -6.78
CA ASP A 44 13.89 8.93 -6.76
C ASP A 44 14.62 10.13 -7.35
N LEU A 45 13.86 11.06 -7.94
CA LEU A 45 14.34 12.39 -8.29
C LEU A 45 13.77 13.40 -7.29
N HIS A 46 14.65 13.97 -6.46
CA HIS A 46 14.30 14.97 -5.46
C HIS A 46 14.61 16.38 -5.98
N PRO A 47 13.63 17.17 -6.46
CA PRO A 47 13.85 18.44 -7.13
C PRO A 47 14.54 19.50 -6.27
N HIS A 48 14.33 19.45 -4.94
CA HIS A 48 14.84 20.44 -3.98
C HIS A 48 15.87 19.89 -3.00
N ALA A 49 16.41 18.68 -3.24
CA ALA A 49 17.47 18.14 -2.41
C ALA A 49 18.71 19.02 -2.39
N ARG A 50 19.38 19.12 -1.24
CA ARG A 50 20.63 19.91 -1.11
C ARG A 50 21.86 19.21 -1.69
N GLY A 51 21.82 17.89 -1.79
CA GLY A 51 22.90 17.07 -2.33
C GLY A 51 22.56 16.46 -3.68
N SER A 52 22.69 15.15 -3.81
CA SER A 52 22.30 14.40 -5.00
C SER A 52 20.79 14.47 -5.24
N ARG A 53 20.40 14.87 -6.46
CA ARG A 53 18.97 14.91 -6.85
C ARG A 53 18.42 13.53 -7.17
N VAL A 54 19.25 12.67 -7.77
CA VAL A 54 18.88 11.27 -7.96
C VAL A 54 19.36 10.50 -6.74
N ARG A 55 18.41 9.85 -6.06
CA ARG A 55 18.67 9.11 -4.84
C ARG A 55 18.24 7.66 -5.00
N TYR A 56 19.00 6.79 -4.39
CA TYR A 56 18.65 5.39 -4.22
C TYR A 56 18.24 5.21 -2.76
N LEU A 57 17.02 4.70 -2.56
CA LEU A 57 16.52 4.31 -1.26
C LEU A 57 16.79 2.82 -1.07
N GLU A 58 17.50 2.50 -0.02
CA GLU A 58 17.72 1.09 0.38
C GLU A 58 16.41 0.55 0.97
N PRO A 59 16.07 -0.72 0.69
CA PRO A 59 14.86 -1.33 1.23
C PRO A 59 15.01 -1.60 2.73
N GLY A 60 13.91 -1.50 3.46
CA GLY A 60 13.86 -1.86 4.88
C GLY A 60 13.28 -0.76 5.77
N LEU A 61 13.58 -0.86 7.06
CA LEU A 61 13.14 0.09 8.08
C LEU A 61 14.00 1.34 8.08
N TRP A 62 13.34 2.50 7.95
CA TRP A 62 13.93 3.84 7.95
C TRP A 62 13.77 4.57 9.29
N MET A 63 13.20 3.89 10.29
CA MET A 63 13.03 4.39 11.67
C MET A 63 13.98 3.69 12.64
N PRO A 64 14.28 4.28 13.81
CA PRO A 64 15.02 3.60 14.87
C PRO A 64 14.31 2.30 15.31
N VAL A 65 15.06 1.24 15.49
CA VAL A 65 14.53 -0.11 15.80
C VAL A 65 14.97 -0.53 17.21
N ASP A 66 14.01 -0.96 18.03
CA ASP A 66 14.32 -1.70 19.26
C ASP A 66 14.46 -3.20 18.94
N ALA A 67 15.68 -3.70 18.93
CA ALA A 67 15.97 -5.10 18.62
C ALA A 67 15.20 -6.11 19.51
N ARG A 68 14.78 -5.69 20.72
CA ARG A 68 14.02 -6.56 21.64
C ARG A 68 12.64 -6.90 21.11
N LEU A 69 12.00 -5.99 20.38
CA LEU A 69 10.70 -6.24 19.74
C LEU A 69 10.77 -7.36 18.70
N TRP A 70 11.93 -7.50 18.06
CA TRP A 70 12.14 -8.46 16.98
C TRP A 70 12.73 -9.79 17.43
N ALA A 71 13.11 -9.93 18.73
CA ALA A 71 13.76 -11.12 19.24
C ALA A 71 12.93 -12.41 19.07
N SER A 72 11.59 -12.29 19.02
CA SER A 72 10.67 -13.41 18.82
C SER A 72 10.09 -13.47 17.40
N SER A 73 10.43 -12.55 16.52
CA SER A 73 9.94 -12.55 15.14
C SER A 73 10.74 -13.54 14.29
N PRO A 74 10.09 -14.51 13.64
CA PRO A 74 10.79 -15.47 12.76
C PRO A 74 11.39 -14.79 11.52
N ILE A 75 10.82 -13.65 11.09
CA ILE A 75 11.32 -12.81 10.00
C ILE A 75 11.99 -11.60 10.64
N ALA A 76 13.28 -11.44 10.44
CA ALA A 76 14.01 -10.26 10.87
C ALA A 76 13.73 -9.07 9.93
N PRO A 77 13.60 -7.83 10.45
CA PRO A 77 13.45 -6.67 9.58
C PRO A 77 14.77 -6.39 8.85
N GLN A 78 14.66 -6.01 7.60
CA GLN A 78 15.77 -5.35 6.90
C GLN A 78 15.92 -3.93 7.45
N ILE A 79 17.15 -3.47 7.69
CA ILE A 79 17.41 -2.17 8.31
C ILE A 79 18.09 -1.26 7.29
N ALA A 80 17.39 -0.20 6.88
CA ALA A 80 17.93 0.89 6.08
C ALA A 80 18.38 2.10 6.95
N CYS A 81 17.93 2.13 8.20
CA CYS A 81 18.17 3.21 9.15
C CYS A 81 19.60 3.19 9.70
N ASP A 82 20.45 4.10 9.25
CA ASP A 82 21.75 4.37 9.86
C ASP A 82 21.65 5.39 11.02
N ALA A 83 22.79 5.76 11.61
CA ALA A 83 22.80 6.69 12.74
C ALA A 83 22.36 8.13 12.37
N GLU A 84 22.57 8.56 11.14
CA GLU A 84 22.11 9.87 10.65
C GLU A 84 20.60 9.88 10.46
N THR A 85 20.08 8.85 9.79
CA THR A 85 18.65 8.62 9.61
C THR A 85 17.91 8.55 10.95
N ALA A 86 18.45 7.80 11.92
CA ALA A 86 17.87 7.69 13.26
C ALA A 86 17.79 9.05 13.98
N ARG A 87 18.84 9.87 13.87
CA ARG A 87 18.84 11.23 14.44
C ARG A 87 17.81 12.14 13.77
N ALA A 88 17.76 12.13 12.43
CA ALA A 88 16.81 12.92 11.65
C ALA A 88 15.36 12.56 11.98
N PHE A 89 15.07 11.27 12.01
CA PHE A 89 13.77 10.72 12.34
C PHE A 89 13.32 11.12 13.76
N THR A 90 14.20 10.90 14.74
CA THR A 90 13.94 11.25 16.15
C THR A 90 13.72 12.77 16.31
N ALA A 91 14.53 13.58 15.64
CA ALA A 91 14.40 15.04 15.68
C ALA A 91 13.06 15.51 15.11
N LEU A 92 12.57 14.89 14.04
CA LEU A 92 11.26 15.21 13.45
C LEU A 92 10.13 14.92 14.44
N ILE A 93 10.10 13.70 15.00
CA ILE A 93 9.05 13.29 15.95
C ILE A 93 9.03 14.22 17.17
N GLN A 94 10.21 14.50 17.76
CA GLN A 94 10.31 15.38 18.91
C GLN A 94 9.91 16.83 18.59
N ALA A 95 10.27 17.34 17.41
CA ALA A 95 9.89 18.69 17.00
C ALA A 95 8.37 18.78 16.79
N ALA A 96 7.78 17.81 16.10
CA ALA A 96 6.33 17.76 15.92
C ALA A 96 5.58 17.71 17.27
N GLN A 97 6.02 16.87 18.20
CA GLN A 97 5.41 16.77 19.53
C GLN A 97 5.47 18.08 20.32
N ARG A 98 6.62 18.79 20.27
CA ARG A 98 6.76 20.10 20.91
C ARG A 98 5.79 21.15 20.37
N ASP A 99 5.52 21.10 19.06
CA ASP A 99 4.62 22.01 18.37
C ASP A 99 3.15 21.58 18.45
N GLY A 100 2.82 20.51 19.18
CA GLY A 100 1.48 19.94 19.27
C GLY A 100 1.01 19.25 17.98
N GLY A 101 1.90 19.06 17.01
CA GLY A 101 1.65 18.37 15.76
C GLY A 101 1.70 16.85 15.88
N LYS A 102 1.18 16.16 14.88
CA LYS A 102 1.21 14.70 14.77
C LYS A 102 1.97 14.27 13.53
N VAL A 103 2.75 13.21 13.68
CA VAL A 103 3.39 12.51 12.57
C VAL A 103 2.79 11.11 12.50
N ASP A 104 2.31 10.72 11.32
CA ASP A 104 1.82 9.39 11.04
C ASP A 104 2.95 8.54 10.44
N GLY A 105 2.92 7.23 10.67
CA GLY A 105 3.90 6.30 10.12
C GLY A 105 3.41 5.68 8.82
N TRP A 106 3.91 6.13 7.69
CA TRP A 106 3.68 5.46 6.41
C TRP A 106 4.58 4.22 6.32
N THR A 107 3.96 3.05 6.20
CA THR A 107 4.61 1.76 6.40
C THR A 107 4.27 0.80 5.27
N VAL A 108 5.25 0.42 4.47
CA VAL A 108 5.13 -0.68 3.51
C VAL A 108 5.34 -1.99 4.24
N PHE A 109 4.35 -2.91 4.20
CA PHE A 109 4.34 -4.10 5.03
C PHE A 109 4.90 -5.35 4.34
N LEU A 110 4.24 -5.82 3.28
CA LEU A 110 4.51 -7.14 2.69
C LEU A 110 5.27 -7.09 1.36
N HIS A 111 5.56 -5.90 0.87
CA HIS A 111 6.50 -5.66 -0.22
C HIS A 111 7.88 -5.35 0.38
N THR A 112 8.84 -6.29 0.32
CA THR A 112 9.99 -6.30 1.22
C THR A 112 11.34 -6.56 0.57
N ASP A 113 11.49 -6.48 -0.74
CA ASP A 113 12.77 -6.72 -1.42
C ASP A 113 13.59 -7.89 -0.83
N ARG A 114 13.27 -9.14 -1.18
CA ARG A 114 14.01 -10.36 -0.81
C ARG A 114 14.00 -10.76 0.67
N GLN A 115 13.22 -10.12 1.54
CA GLN A 115 13.22 -10.45 2.97
C GLN A 115 12.69 -11.88 3.24
N GLY A 116 11.63 -12.29 2.54
CA GLY A 116 11.11 -13.65 2.61
C GLY A 116 12.10 -14.69 2.08
N GLU A 117 12.84 -14.38 1.02
CA GLU A 117 13.91 -15.23 0.50
C GLU A 117 15.05 -15.36 1.51
N ALA A 118 15.50 -14.26 2.09
CA ALA A 118 16.58 -14.25 3.08
C ALA A 118 16.22 -15.03 4.36
N ALA A 119 14.96 -14.97 4.78
CA ALA A 119 14.47 -15.75 5.92
C ALA A 119 14.18 -17.22 5.57
N GLY A 120 14.09 -17.57 4.29
CA GLY A 120 13.67 -18.90 3.80
C GLY A 120 12.20 -19.23 4.04
N ILE A 121 11.43 -18.31 4.61
CA ILE A 121 10.03 -18.42 4.99
C ILE A 121 9.28 -17.13 4.66
N GLY A 122 7.96 -17.21 4.60
CA GLY A 122 7.12 -16.01 4.45
C GLY A 122 6.82 -15.62 3.00
N ALA A 123 7.64 -15.96 2.03
CA ALA A 123 7.47 -15.53 0.64
C ALA A 123 6.26 -16.17 -0.05
N GLU A 124 5.62 -15.41 -0.96
CA GLU A 124 4.61 -15.94 -1.86
C GLU A 124 5.22 -16.95 -2.85
N ARG A 125 4.45 -17.98 -3.21
CA ARG A 125 4.86 -19.02 -4.17
C ARG A 125 3.75 -19.27 -5.16
N ASN A 126 4.07 -19.20 -6.47
CA ASN A 126 3.08 -19.48 -7.50
C ASN A 126 2.74 -20.98 -7.60
N VAL A 127 1.90 -21.33 -8.58
CA VAL A 127 1.42 -22.69 -8.82
C VAL A 127 2.54 -23.71 -9.11
N PHE A 128 3.66 -23.27 -9.67
CA PHE A 128 4.84 -24.10 -9.95
C PHE A 128 5.83 -24.17 -8.77
N GLY A 129 5.60 -23.35 -7.73
CA GLY A 129 6.49 -23.27 -6.57
C GLY A 129 7.57 -22.18 -6.69
N ASP A 130 7.56 -21.40 -7.78
CA ASP A 130 8.46 -20.26 -7.92
C ASP A 130 8.20 -19.23 -6.82
N VAL A 131 9.28 -18.69 -6.27
CA VAL A 131 9.23 -17.75 -5.15
C VAL A 131 9.23 -16.33 -5.66
N TYR A 132 8.24 -15.54 -5.25
CA TYR A 132 8.25 -14.09 -5.39
C TYR A 132 9.04 -13.48 -4.24
N ARG A 133 10.28 -13.07 -4.54
CA ARG A 133 11.30 -12.71 -3.54
C ARG A 133 10.95 -11.43 -2.78
N GLU A 134 10.24 -10.55 -3.45
CA GLU A 134 9.83 -9.24 -2.98
C GLU A 134 8.50 -9.24 -2.21
N GLN A 135 7.85 -10.40 -2.08
CA GLN A 135 6.48 -10.48 -1.55
C GLN A 135 6.39 -11.46 -0.38
N LEU A 136 5.86 -10.98 0.74
CA LEU A 136 5.51 -11.83 1.89
C LEU A 136 4.04 -12.24 1.82
N CYS A 137 3.78 -13.55 2.03
CA CYS A 137 2.43 -14.10 1.95
C CYS A 137 1.61 -13.79 3.22
N PRO A 138 0.44 -13.14 3.11
CA PRO A 138 -0.43 -12.80 4.24
C PRO A 138 -0.95 -13.99 5.06
N ALA A 139 -0.97 -15.20 4.47
CA ALA A 139 -1.45 -16.41 5.12
C ALA A 139 -0.44 -17.01 6.11
N GLN A 140 0.86 -16.76 5.92
CA GLN A 140 1.89 -17.40 6.72
C GLN A 140 1.96 -16.83 8.14
N PRO A 141 1.98 -17.67 9.19
CA PRO A 141 2.03 -17.21 10.58
C PRO A 141 3.22 -16.29 10.86
N GLU A 142 4.38 -16.57 10.26
CA GLU A 142 5.60 -15.79 10.42
C GLU A 142 5.45 -14.38 9.83
N THR A 143 4.80 -14.27 8.68
CA THR A 143 4.49 -12.99 8.05
C THR A 143 3.51 -12.18 8.90
N ARG A 144 2.49 -12.84 9.48
CA ARG A 144 1.52 -12.20 10.37
C ARG A 144 2.21 -11.69 11.65
N ALA A 145 3.09 -12.47 12.25
CA ALA A 145 3.88 -12.05 13.41
C ALA A 145 4.80 -10.86 13.07
N TYR A 146 5.45 -10.88 11.91
CA TYR A 146 6.24 -9.76 11.39
C TYR A 146 5.40 -8.49 11.25
N ALA A 147 4.25 -8.56 10.58
CA ALA A 147 3.38 -7.41 10.36
C ALA A 147 2.87 -6.79 11.67
N GLN A 148 2.46 -7.61 12.63
CA GLN A 148 2.04 -7.13 13.96
C GLN A 148 3.21 -6.46 14.72
N THR A 149 4.42 -7.04 14.64
CA THR A 149 5.62 -6.48 15.29
C THR A 149 5.99 -5.13 14.65
N LEU A 150 5.94 -5.03 13.33
CA LEU A 150 6.20 -3.80 12.60
C LEU A 150 5.21 -2.69 13.01
N ALA A 151 3.92 -3.00 13.06
CA ALA A 151 2.90 -2.04 13.47
C ALA A 151 3.13 -1.51 14.91
N ARG A 152 3.45 -2.41 15.86
CA ARG A 152 3.80 -2.02 17.25
C ARG A 152 5.03 -1.11 17.27
N ALA A 153 6.07 -1.47 16.51
CA ALA A 153 7.30 -0.69 16.44
C ALA A 153 7.05 0.75 15.96
N VAL A 154 6.18 0.93 14.97
CA VAL A 154 5.79 2.25 14.44
C VAL A 154 5.07 3.08 15.51
N VAL A 155 4.09 2.50 16.20
CA VAL A 155 3.36 3.22 17.27
C VAL A 155 4.29 3.57 18.43
N GLN A 156 5.15 2.65 18.88
CA GLN A 156 6.12 2.89 19.95
C GLN A 156 7.19 3.92 19.57
N ALA A 157 7.50 4.07 18.28
CA ALA A 157 8.38 5.14 17.79
C ALA A 157 7.75 6.55 17.82
N GLY A 158 6.50 6.68 18.29
CA GLY A 158 5.81 7.94 18.49
C GLY A 158 4.85 8.36 17.37
N MET A 159 4.50 7.43 16.48
CA MET A 159 3.55 7.66 15.38
C MET A 159 2.24 6.92 15.65
N PRO A 160 1.24 7.59 16.23
CA PRO A 160 0.01 6.95 16.70
C PRO A 160 -0.90 6.43 15.56
N THR A 161 -0.70 6.90 14.34
CA THR A 161 -1.43 6.39 13.16
C THR A 161 -0.46 5.65 12.25
N VAL A 162 -0.75 4.39 11.96
CA VAL A 162 -0.03 3.56 11.00
C VAL A 162 -0.78 3.58 9.68
N LEU A 163 -0.17 4.13 8.63
CA LEU A 163 -0.68 4.09 7.26
C LEU A 163 -0.08 2.85 6.59
N ALA A 164 -0.87 1.80 6.48
CA ALA A 164 -0.42 0.51 5.99
C ALA A 164 -0.56 0.41 4.48
N GLU A 165 0.56 0.42 3.79
CA GLU A 165 0.68 0.12 2.38
C GLU A 165 1.10 -1.34 2.20
N SER A 166 0.58 -1.99 1.16
CA SER A 166 0.97 -3.35 0.81
C SER A 166 0.71 -4.40 1.92
N LEU A 167 -0.34 -4.25 2.70
CA LEU A 167 -0.77 -5.22 3.72
C LEU A 167 -1.76 -6.24 3.12
N HIS A 168 -1.39 -6.83 1.98
CA HIS A 168 -2.22 -7.71 1.17
C HIS A 168 -1.35 -8.59 0.26
N TYR A 169 -1.96 -9.49 -0.54
CA TYR A 169 -1.26 -10.19 -1.61
C TYR A 169 -0.88 -9.23 -2.74
N HIS A 170 0.22 -9.50 -3.46
CA HIS A 170 0.68 -8.62 -4.54
C HIS A 170 0.41 -9.20 -5.93
N GLY A 171 0.60 -10.48 -6.14
CA GLY A 171 0.45 -11.12 -7.44
C GLY A 171 1.68 -10.99 -8.34
N LEU A 172 1.53 -11.35 -9.63
CA LEU A 172 2.64 -11.37 -10.58
C LEU A 172 3.13 -9.97 -10.98
N GLU A 173 2.23 -8.97 -10.98
CA GLU A 173 2.46 -7.70 -11.68
C GLU A 173 3.08 -6.60 -10.81
N HIS A 174 3.57 -6.97 -9.62
CA HIS A 174 4.15 -5.98 -8.71
C HIS A 174 5.51 -6.42 -8.20
N GLY A 175 6.53 -5.62 -8.42
CA GLY A 175 7.73 -5.74 -7.63
C GLY A 175 9.06 -5.60 -8.34
N LEU A 176 9.21 -5.89 -9.62
CA LEU A 176 10.50 -5.78 -10.29
C LEU A 176 10.56 -4.65 -11.31
N HIS A 177 11.64 -3.87 -11.19
CA HIS A 177 12.05 -2.97 -12.24
C HIS A 177 12.69 -3.77 -13.38
N HIS A 178 12.36 -3.52 -14.64
CA HIS A 178 12.76 -4.28 -15.82
C HIS A 178 12.17 -5.69 -15.95
N GLU A 179 10.88 -5.85 -15.71
CA GLU A 179 10.17 -7.06 -16.09
C GLU A 179 10.25 -7.28 -17.60
N ARG A 180 10.52 -8.53 -17.98
CA ARG A 180 10.73 -8.90 -19.38
C ARG A 180 9.72 -9.95 -19.82
N PHE A 181 8.45 -9.60 -19.84
CA PHE A 181 7.40 -10.42 -20.43
C PHE A 181 7.27 -10.08 -21.92
N LEU A 182 8.10 -10.71 -22.75
CA LEU A 182 8.08 -10.52 -24.22
C LEU A 182 6.97 -11.31 -24.88
N PHE A 183 6.36 -12.21 -24.15
CA PHE A 183 5.18 -12.97 -24.48
C PHE A 183 4.03 -12.47 -23.61
N GLU A 184 2.84 -12.23 -24.19
CA GLU A 184 1.66 -11.77 -23.45
C GLU A 184 0.74 -12.97 -23.13
N PRO A 185 0.76 -13.46 -21.87
CA PRO A 185 -0.01 -14.65 -21.51
C PRO A 185 -1.51 -14.40 -21.29
N GLY A 186 -1.95 -13.15 -21.40
CA GLY A 186 -3.32 -12.75 -21.13
C GLY A 186 -3.64 -12.59 -19.64
N GLN A 187 -4.71 -11.85 -19.36
CA GLN A 187 -5.08 -11.44 -18.00
C GLN A 187 -5.41 -12.62 -17.07
N VAL A 188 -5.98 -13.70 -17.60
CA VAL A 188 -6.30 -14.90 -16.82
C VAL A 188 -5.02 -15.54 -16.29
N VAL A 189 -4.04 -15.79 -17.15
CA VAL A 189 -2.78 -16.44 -16.77
C VAL A 189 -1.94 -15.54 -15.86
N ARG A 190 -1.89 -14.23 -16.12
CA ARG A 190 -1.27 -13.27 -15.20
C ARG A 190 -1.86 -13.36 -13.79
N PHE A 191 -3.18 -13.40 -13.68
CA PHE A 191 -3.87 -13.56 -12.41
C PHE A 191 -3.58 -14.91 -11.74
N LEU A 192 -3.62 -16.03 -12.50
CA LEU A 192 -3.37 -17.37 -11.99
C LEU A 192 -1.92 -17.53 -11.49
N LEU A 193 -0.94 -16.96 -12.18
CA LEU A 193 0.45 -16.92 -11.73
C LEU A 193 0.62 -16.08 -10.45
N GLY A 194 -0.22 -15.07 -10.23
CA GLY A 194 -0.21 -14.24 -9.02
C GLY A 194 -0.88 -14.91 -7.81
N LEU A 195 -1.43 -16.11 -7.92
CA LEU A 195 -1.99 -16.83 -6.78
C LEU A 195 -0.87 -17.51 -5.96
N CYS A 196 -0.92 -17.35 -4.64
CA CYS A 196 0.04 -18.01 -3.76
C CYS A 196 -0.44 -19.43 -3.38
N PHE A 197 0.39 -20.43 -3.61
CA PHE A 197 0.17 -21.84 -3.30
C PHE A 197 1.08 -22.38 -2.20
N CYS A 198 1.51 -21.53 -1.26
CA CYS A 198 2.23 -22.00 -0.07
C CYS A 198 1.30 -22.82 0.85
N ASP A 199 1.89 -23.61 1.76
CA ASP A 199 1.13 -24.49 2.64
C ASP A 199 0.04 -23.77 3.45
N ALA A 200 0.33 -22.54 3.89
CA ALA A 200 -0.64 -21.74 4.64
C ALA A 200 -1.85 -21.31 3.77
N CYS A 201 -1.62 -20.95 2.50
CA CYS A 201 -2.70 -20.65 1.56
C CYS A 201 -3.52 -21.89 1.24
N CYS A 202 -2.87 -23.04 1.04
CA CYS A 202 -3.55 -24.31 0.82
C CYS A 202 -4.40 -24.72 2.05
N ALA A 203 -3.86 -24.54 3.25
CA ALA A 203 -4.59 -24.82 4.49
C ALA A 203 -5.81 -23.88 4.67
N ALA A 204 -5.64 -22.58 4.35
CA ALA A 204 -6.76 -21.63 4.39
C ALA A 204 -7.86 -21.99 3.38
N ALA A 205 -7.48 -22.40 2.17
CA ALA A 205 -8.43 -22.83 1.12
C ALA A 205 -9.14 -24.15 1.50
N ALA A 206 -8.46 -25.06 2.19
CA ALA A 206 -9.05 -26.30 2.67
C ALA A 206 -10.20 -26.05 3.67
N LEU A 207 -10.13 -24.97 4.47
CA LEU A 207 -11.24 -24.56 5.36
C LEU A 207 -12.48 -24.12 4.57
N GLU A 208 -12.32 -23.68 3.34
CA GLU A 208 -13.39 -23.35 2.38
C GLU A 208 -13.83 -24.56 1.53
N GLY A 209 -13.32 -25.74 1.83
CA GLY A 209 -13.63 -26.98 1.13
C GLY A 209 -12.89 -27.22 -0.17
N VAL A 210 -11.77 -26.51 -0.42
CA VAL A 210 -10.96 -26.71 -1.62
C VAL A 210 -10.00 -27.87 -1.43
N ASP A 211 -10.02 -28.83 -2.35
CA ASP A 211 -8.93 -29.78 -2.56
C ASP A 211 -7.76 -29.04 -3.22
N SER A 212 -6.78 -28.65 -2.43
CA SER A 212 -5.67 -27.79 -2.88
C SER A 212 -4.78 -28.46 -3.91
N ASP A 213 -4.58 -29.78 -3.85
CA ASP A 213 -3.74 -30.49 -4.82
C ASP A 213 -4.42 -30.57 -6.19
N ARG A 214 -5.71 -30.92 -6.20
CA ARG A 214 -6.51 -30.91 -7.43
C ARG A 214 -6.60 -29.51 -8.02
N PHE A 215 -6.90 -28.51 -7.20
CA PHE A 215 -7.00 -27.12 -7.65
C PHE A 215 -5.67 -26.61 -8.24
N ARG A 216 -4.55 -26.89 -7.57
CA ARG A 216 -3.21 -26.56 -8.05
C ARG A 216 -2.92 -27.24 -9.40
N GLY A 217 -3.27 -28.50 -9.55
CA GLY A 217 -3.11 -29.24 -10.80
C GLY A 217 -3.87 -28.62 -11.97
N GLU A 218 -5.12 -28.21 -11.76
CA GLU A 218 -5.92 -27.54 -12.79
C GLU A 218 -5.39 -26.15 -13.14
N VAL A 219 -5.02 -25.35 -12.15
CA VAL A 219 -4.40 -24.03 -12.39
C VAL A 219 -3.08 -24.19 -13.16
N ALA A 220 -2.23 -25.14 -12.76
CA ALA A 220 -0.97 -25.42 -13.46
C ALA A 220 -1.21 -25.82 -14.91
N ARG A 221 -2.22 -26.67 -15.16
CA ARG A 221 -2.58 -27.11 -16.52
C ARG A 221 -3.00 -25.93 -17.40
N ILE A 222 -3.87 -25.02 -16.89
CA ILE A 222 -4.34 -23.85 -17.65
C ILE A 222 -3.15 -22.92 -17.99
N VAL A 223 -2.29 -22.65 -17.00
CA VAL A 223 -1.11 -21.80 -17.21
C VAL A 223 -0.15 -22.46 -18.21
N GLN A 224 0.16 -23.74 -18.03
CA GLN A 224 1.10 -24.47 -18.91
C GLN A 224 0.61 -24.53 -20.35
N GLU A 225 -0.68 -24.75 -20.58
CA GLU A 225 -1.28 -24.77 -21.93
C GLU A 225 -1.07 -23.43 -22.65
N THR A 226 -1.26 -22.30 -21.96
CA THR A 226 -0.96 -20.97 -22.51
C THR A 226 0.54 -20.80 -22.79
N LEU A 227 1.41 -21.26 -21.88
CA LEU A 227 2.86 -21.15 -22.08
C LEU A 227 3.37 -21.99 -23.25
N ASP A 228 2.75 -23.15 -23.50
CA ASP A 228 3.13 -24.08 -24.60
C ASP A 228 2.61 -23.60 -25.94
N THR A 229 1.41 -23.03 -25.99
CA THR A 229 0.73 -22.70 -27.27
C THR A 229 0.89 -21.23 -27.67
N GLY A 230 1.12 -20.32 -26.69
CA GLY A 230 1.05 -18.89 -26.91
C GLY A 230 -0.38 -18.35 -26.98
N GLU A 231 -1.41 -19.18 -26.84
CA GLU A 231 -2.80 -18.76 -26.90
C GLU A 231 -3.32 -18.39 -25.50
N PRO A 232 -3.98 -17.23 -25.34
CA PRO A 232 -4.52 -16.81 -24.06
C PRO A 232 -5.56 -17.80 -23.52
N ALA A 233 -5.49 -18.10 -22.22
CA ALA A 233 -6.49 -18.93 -21.56
C ALA A 233 -7.89 -18.27 -21.63
N PRO A 234 -8.96 -19.06 -21.84
CA PRO A 234 -10.32 -18.55 -21.84
C PRO A 234 -10.75 -18.11 -20.42
N GLY A 235 -11.77 -17.26 -20.37
CA GLY A 235 -12.35 -16.78 -19.11
C GLY A 235 -12.12 -15.28 -18.88
N SER A 236 -12.49 -14.83 -17.70
CA SER A 236 -12.40 -13.40 -17.33
C SER A 236 -12.01 -13.24 -15.87
N VAL A 237 -11.20 -12.23 -15.62
CA VAL A 237 -10.83 -11.75 -14.28
C VAL A 237 -11.27 -10.30 -14.08
N ALA A 238 -12.24 -9.83 -14.85
CA ALA A 238 -12.76 -8.48 -14.73
C ALA A 238 -13.53 -8.25 -13.42
N THR A 239 -14.21 -9.28 -12.92
CA THR A 239 -14.94 -9.25 -11.65
C THR A 239 -14.61 -10.48 -10.80
N LEU A 240 -14.84 -10.37 -9.48
CA LEU A 240 -14.69 -11.49 -8.55
C LEU A 240 -15.55 -12.70 -8.96
N ALA A 241 -16.78 -12.46 -9.41
CA ALA A 241 -17.69 -13.52 -9.85
C ALA A 241 -17.16 -14.24 -11.08
N ALA A 242 -16.73 -13.50 -12.13
CA ALA A 242 -16.16 -14.09 -13.33
C ALA A 242 -14.87 -14.87 -13.05
N ALA A 243 -14.00 -14.34 -12.20
CA ALA A 243 -12.80 -15.04 -11.77
C ALA A 243 -13.14 -16.33 -11.00
N GLY A 244 -14.19 -16.33 -10.21
CA GLY A 244 -14.66 -17.50 -9.44
C GLY A 244 -15.07 -18.68 -10.32
N GLU A 245 -15.38 -18.46 -11.59
CA GLU A 245 -15.78 -19.49 -12.56
C GLU A 245 -14.60 -20.15 -13.28
N LEU A 246 -13.36 -19.68 -13.10
CA LEU A 246 -12.20 -20.15 -13.88
C LEU A 246 -11.84 -21.61 -13.65
N VAL A 247 -12.12 -22.20 -12.50
CA VAL A 247 -11.78 -23.56 -12.13
C VAL A 247 -12.94 -24.22 -11.37
N ASP A 248 -13.92 -24.72 -12.09
CA ASP A 248 -15.05 -25.58 -11.60
C ASP A 248 -15.60 -25.22 -10.20
N GLY A 249 -15.77 -23.92 -9.88
CA GLY A 249 -16.25 -23.43 -8.57
C GLY A 249 -15.22 -23.48 -7.44
N ALA A 250 -14.11 -24.18 -7.56
CA ALA A 250 -13.04 -24.19 -6.55
C ALA A 250 -12.34 -22.84 -6.47
N MET A 251 -12.23 -22.10 -7.57
CA MET A 251 -11.67 -20.75 -7.59
C MET A 251 -12.46 -19.78 -6.71
N ALA A 252 -13.78 -19.81 -6.74
CA ALA A 252 -14.59 -18.96 -5.87
C ALA A 252 -14.31 -19.20 -4.38
N ALA A 253 -14.13 -20.46 -3.97
CA ALA A 253 -13.76 -20.83 -2.61
C ALA A 253 -12.32 -20.39 -2.28
N TRP A 254 -11.37 -20.57 -3.19
CA TRP A 254 -9.99 -20.07 -3.04
C TRP A 254 -9.93 -18.56 -2.85
N LEU A 255 -10.71 -17.81 -3.62
CA LEU A 255 -10.79 -16.35 -3.49
C LEU A 255 -11.41 -15.93 -2.17
N ARG A 256 -12.45 -16.62 -1.68
CA ARG A 256 -12.99 -16.37 -0.33
C ARG A 256 -11.92 -16.58 0.75
N ALA A 257 -11.15 -17.67 0.67
CA ALA A 257 -10.04 -17.91 1.59
C ALA A 257 -9.02 -16.76 1.58
N ARG A 258 -8.68 -16.22 0.39
CA ARG A 258 -7.78 -15.06 0.27
C ARG A 258 -8.36 -13.80 0.91
N LEU A 259 -9.63 -13.48 0.67
CA LEU A 259 -10.32 -12.33 1.27
C LEU A 259 -10.36 -12.46 2.80
N THR A 260 -10.71 -13.63 3.33
CA THR A 260 -10.71 -13.91 4.77
C THR A 260 -9.30 -13.79 5.37
N THR A 261 -8.29 -14.30 4.67
CA THR A 261 -6.88 -14.24 5.11
C THR A 261 -6.41 -12.79 5.31
N VAL A 262 -6.65 -11.93 4.32
CA VAL A 262 -6.23 -10.52 4.39
C VAL A 262 -7.07 -9.76 5.41
N THR A 263 -8.38 -9.97 5.46
CA THR A 263 -9.26 -9.34 6.46
C THR A 263 -8.81 -9.66 7.88
N THR A 264 -8.50 -10.92 8.17
CA THR A 264 -8.03 -11.32 9.51
C THR A 264 -6.63 -10.81 9.83
N LEU A 265 -5.72 -10.74 8.85
CA LEU A 265 -4.43 -10.11 9.03
C LEU A 265 -4.57 -8.63 9.41
N ILE A 266 -5.40 -7.89 8.68
CA ILE A 266 -5.66 -6.46 8.95
C ILE A 266 -6.28 -6.29 10.34
N ALA A 267 -7.20 -7.15 10.75
CA ALA A 267 -7.79 -7.14 12.09
C ALA A 267 -6.73 -7.37 13.20
N ASP A 268 -5.79 -8.30 12.98
CA ASP A 268 -4.69 -8.58 13.91
C ASP A 268 -3.73 -7.37 14.02
N VAL A 269 -3.37 -6.78 12.89
CA VAL A 269 -2.48 -5.60 12.84
C VAL A 269 -3.18 -4.39 13.49
N ALA A 270 -4.47 -4.16 13.21
CA ALA A 270 -5.25 -3.12 13.86
C ALA A 270 -5.32 -3.31 15.39
N THR A 271 -5.44 -4.56 15.84
CA THR A 271 -5.41 -4.90 17.26
C THR A 271 -4.05 -4.63 17.87
N ALA A 272 -2.97 -4.94 17.15
CA ALA A 272 -1.61 -4.64 17.58
C ALA A 272 -1.37 -3.13 17.71
N CYS A 273 -1.86 -2.30 16.76
CA CYS A 273 -1.81 -0.85 16.87
C CYS A 273 -2.58 -0.34 18.10
N ARG A 274 -3.82 -0.82 18.31
CA ARG A 274 -4.64 -0.40 19.46
C ARG A 274 -4.02 -0.77 20.82
N ALA A 275 -3.36 -1.91 20.90
CA ALA A 275 -2.66 -2.33 22.13
C ALA A 275 -1.56 -1.36 22.54
N GLU A 276 -0.96 -0.65 21.59
CA GLU A 276 0.06 0.39 21.81
C GLU A 276 -0.54 1.82 21.86
N GLY A 277 -1.89 1.94 21.85
CA GLY A 277 -2.57 3.26 21.86
C GLY A 277 -2.63 3.95 20.50
N GLY A 278 -2.37 3.24 19.42
CA GLY A 278 -2.42 3.73 18.03
C GLY A 278 -3.64 3.26 17.23
N GLY A 279 -3.68 3.64 15.96
CA GLY A 279 -4.70 3.24 14.99
C GLY A 279 -4.10 2.82 13.65
N LEU A 280 -4.90 2.10 12.86
CA LEU A 280 -4.52 1.61 11.53
C LEU A 280 -5.37 2.29 10.45
N VAL A 281 -4.72 2.70 9.38
CA VAL A 281 -5.34 3.12 8.11
C VAL A 281 -4.76 2.22 7.03
N VAL A 282 -5.59 1.53 6.27
CA VAL A 282 -5.15 0.71 5.14
C VAL A 282 -5.21 1.55 3.87
N LEU A 283 -4.08 1.65 3.18
CA LEU A 283 -3.99 2.31 1.88
C LEU A 283 -4.39 1.30 0.78
N ASP A 284 -5.49 1.58 0.09
CA ASP A 284 -5.88 0.76 -1.05
C ASP A 284 -5.26 1.30 -2.34
N SER A 285 -4.29 0.55 -2.85
CA SER A 285 -3.60 0.83 -4.11
C SER A 285 -4.30 0.24 -5.35
N SER A 286 -5.50 -0.33 -5.23
CA SER A 286 -6.18 -0.96 -6.35
C SER A 286 -6.51 0.02 -7.49
N GLY A 287 -6.74 1.29 -7.18
CA GLY A 287 -6.84 2.36 -8.17
C GLY A 287 -5.54 2.61 -8.93
N ALA A 288 -4.42 2.38 -8.28
CA ALA A 288 -3.10 2.50 -8.84
C ALA A 288 -2.80 1.47 -9.93
N ALA A 289 -3.29 0.26 -9.78
CA ALA A 289 -3.18 -0.79 -10.80
C ALA A 289 -3.83 -0.41 -12.15
N LYS A 290 -4.54 0.72 -12.19
CA LYS A 290 -5.27 1.22 -13.37
C LYS A 290 -4.56 2.37 -14.11
N GLY A 291 -3.34 2.71 -13.78
CA GLY A 291 -2.59 3.70 -14.53
C GLY A 291 -2.12 4.90 -13.72
N TYR A 292 -1.11 4.73 -12.93
CA TYR A 292 -0.47 5.82 -12.20
C TYR A 292 0.21 6.85 -13.07
N SER A 293 0.81 6.39 -14.17
CA SER A 293 1.84 7.17 -14.83
C SER A 293 1.28 8.31 -15.68
N ASP A 294 0.04 8.20 -16.15
CA ASP A 294 -0.59 9.19 -17.04
C ASP A 294 -1.71 10.02 -16.38
N GLY A 295 -2.04 9.73 -15.12
CA GLY A 295 -3.10 10.41 -14.39
C GLY A 295 -4.51 10.12 -14.91
N ASP A 296 -4.68 9.08 -15.72
CA ASP A 296 -5.94 8.71 -16.35
C ASP A 296 -6.25 7.21 -16.13
N PRO A 297 -6.68 6.84 -14.90
CA PRO A 297 -6.98 5.46 -14.55
C PRO A 297 -8.01 4.84 -15.47
N GLN A 298 -7.71 3.64 -15.98
CA GLN A 298 -8.57 2.92 -16.91
C GLN A 298 -9.57 2.00 -16.20
N GLY A 299 -10.66 1.65 -16.89
CA GLY A 299 -11.66 0.68 -16.43
C GLY A 299 -12.57 1.19 -15.31
N ASP A 300 -13.18 0.26 -14.57
CA ASP A 300 -14.14 0.50 -13.51
C ASP A 300 -13.54 1.27 -12.31
N VAL A 301 -14.40 1.70 -11.39
CA VAL A 301 -14.00 2.38 -10.15
C VAL A 301 -13.02 1.57 -9.31
N ALA A 302 -12.17 2.25 -8.57
CA ALA A 302 -11.01 1.65 -7.89
C ALA A 302 -11.34 0.41 -7.02
N PRO A 303 -12.32 0.44 -6.10
CA PRO A 303 -12.53 -0.69 -5.18
C PRO A 303 -13.01 -1.98 -5.87
N THR A 304 -13.45 -1.94 -7.13
CA THR A 304 -13.83 -3.14 -7.88
C THR A 304 -12.65 -4.08 -8.18
N MET A 305 -11.42 -3.59 -8.01
CA MET A 305 -10.19 -4.35 -8.23
C MET A 305 -9.58 -4.90 -6.94
N ALA A 306 -10.00 -4.43 -5.77
CA ALA A 306 -9.37 -4.73 -4.48
C ALA A 306 -9.32 -6.23 -4.15
N TRP A 307 -10.33 -7.00 -4.57
CA TRP A 307 -10.40 -8.45 -4.38
C TRP A 307 -9.21 -9.20 -5.00
N ARG A 308 -8.58 -8.68 -6.05
CA ARG A 308 -7.40 -9.30 -6.69
C ARG A 308 -6.23 -9.39 -5.72
N PHE A 309 -6.13 -8.44 -4.82
CA PHE A 309 -5.13 -8.38 -3.75
C PHE A 309 -5.60 -9.06 -2.45
N GLY A 310 -6.79 -9.67 -2.45
CA GLY A 310 -7.41 -10.27 -1.26
C GLY A 310 -8.06 -9.25 -0.33
N LEU A 311 -8.27 -8.02 -0.77
CA LEU A 311 -8.92 -6.96 0.02
C LEU A 311 -10.45 -7.03 -0.14
N ASP A 312 -11.14 -7.27 0.97
CA ASP A 312 -12.57 -7.03 1.13
C ASP A 312 -12.75 -5.68 1.82
N ILE A 313 -12.95 -4.62 1.03
CA ILE A 313 -13.02 -3.24 1.52
C ILE A 313 -14.13 -3.07 2.57
N ALA A 314 -15.28 -3.71 2.38
CA ALA A 314 -16.36 -3.67 3.35
C ALA A 314 -15.98 -4.35 4.67
N ALA A 315 -15.40 -5.54 4.61
CA ALA A 315 -15.01 -6.28 5.80
C ALA A 315 -13.89 -5.61 6.59
N ILE A 316 -12.84 -5.09 5.92
CA ILE A 316 -11.73 -4.44 6.60
C ILE A 316 -12.13 -3.11 7.26
N SER A 317 -13.13 -2.41 6.73
CA SER A 317 -13.61 -1.13 7.29
C SER A 317 -14.19 -1.26 8.71
N ALA A 318 -14.55 -2.47 9.14
CA ALA A 318 -14.95 -2.75 10.51
C ALA A 318 -13.76 -2.74 11.51
N HIS A 319 -12.53 -2.81 11.03
CA HIS A 319 -11.33 -2.94 11.84
C HIS A 319 -10.41 -1.72 11.81
N CYS A 320 -10.41 -0.96 10.71
CA CYS A 320 -9.52 0.16 10.45
C CYS A 320 -10.17 1.20 9.53
N ALA A 321 -9.55 2.37 9.40
CA ALA A 321 -9.88 3.32 8.35
C ALA A 321 -9.35 2.81 6.99
N VAL A 322 -10.01 3.22 5.90
CA VAL A 322 -9.57 2.94 4.53
C VAL A 322 -9.20 4.26 3.85
N GLU A 323 -8.08 4.28 3.17
CA GLU A 323 -7.64 5.44 2.41
C GLU A 323 -7.36 5.05 0.96
N ALA A 324 -8.11 5.66 0.04
CA ALA A 324 -8.00 5.39 -1.39
C ALA A 324 -6.82 6.16 -2.00
N ILE A 325 -5.98 5.49 -2.76
CA ILE A 325 -4.99 6.18 -3.62
C ILE A 325 -5.72 6.72 -4.85
N ALA A 326 -6.02 8.03 -4.82
CA ALA A 326 -6.84 8.73 -5.81
C ALA A 326 -5.98 9.50 -6.84
N TYR A 327 -5.07 8.77 -7.51
CA TYR A 327 -4.17 9.33 -8.51
C TYR A 327 -4.88 9.42 -9.88
N ALA A 328 -5.74 10.41 -10.02
CA ALA A 328 -6.43 10.71 -11.26
C ALA A 328 -6.39 12.20 -11.57
N ARG A 329 -6.28 12.55 -12.84
CA ARG A 329 -6.34 13.94 -13.31
C ARG A 329 -7.76 14.50 -13.15
N SER A 330 -8.77 13.69 -13.45
CA SER A 330 -10.17 14.08 -13.43
C SER A 330 -10.75 14.09 -12.01
N PRO A 331 -11.26 15.21 -11.50
CA PRO A 331 -12.02 15.25 -10.26
C PRO A 331 -13.28 14.37 -10.29
N ALA A 332 -13.94 14.24 -11.46
CA ALA A 332 -15.11 13.38 -11.62
C ALA A 332 -14.74 11.91 -11.41
N ARG A 333 -13.59 11.45 -11.93
CA ARG A 333 -13.11 10.10 -11.68
C ARG A 333 -12.85 9.84 -10.20
N ILE A 334 -12.27 10.79 -9.48
CA ILE A 334 -12.09 10.69 -8.03
C ILE A 334 -13.44 10.62 -7.31
N ALA A 335 -14.44 11.39 -7.78
CA ALA A 335 -15.80 11.33 -7.24
C ALA A 335 -16.40 9.92 -7.39
N ASP A 336 -16.29 9.33 -8.57
CA ASP A 336 -16.82 8.00 -8.85
C ASP A 336 -16.12 6.91 -8.00
N ASP A 337 -14.78 6.96 -7.92
CA ASP A 337 -14.00 6.04 -7.10
C ASP A 337 -14.40 6.16 -5.61
N LEU A 338 -14.42 7.37 -5.05
CA LEU A 338 -14.73 7.57 -3.62
C LEU A 338 -16.21 7.27 -3.30
N ALA A 339 -17.13 7.54 -4.21
CA ALA A 339 -18.53 7.14 -4.03
C ALA A 339 -18.68 5.61 -3.98
N ALA A 340 -17.90 4.89 -4.79
CA ALA A 340 -17.88 3.43 -4.74
C ALA A 340 -17.30 2.90 -3.42
N TYR A 341 -16.21 3.49 -2.90
CA TYR A 341 -15.72 3.15 -1.54
C TYR A 341 -16.80 3.40 -0.50
N ARG A 342 -17.42 4.58 -0.51
CA ARG A 342 -18.48 4.94 0.44
C ARG A 342 -19.66 3.97 0.36
N GLY A 343 -20.04 3.54 -0.85
CA GLY A 343 -21.06 2.51 -1.06
C GLY A 343 -20.72 1.15 -0.42
N LEU A 344 -19.46 0.79 -0.34
CA LEU A 344 -19.00 -0.46 0.28
C LEU A 344 -18.90 -0.35 1.81
N ILE A 345 -18.35 0.75 2.34
CA ILE A 345 -18.05 0.88 3.76
C ILE A 345 -19.16 1.57 4.58
N GLY A 346 -20.15 2.15 3.92
CA GLY A 346 -21.24 2.92 4.56
C GLY A 346 -20.79 4.29 5.08
N GLU A 347 -21.72 5.04 5.68
CA GLU A 347 -21.50 6.44 6.09
C GLU A 347 -20.65 6.61 7.35
N THR A 348 -20.58 5.59 8.19
CA THR A 348 -19.95 5.68 9.53
C THR A 348 -18.50 5.25 9.57
N ALA A 349 -18.04 4.48 8.57
CA ALA A 349 -16.65 4.06 8.49
C ALA A 349 -15.75 5.19 8.00
N SER A 350 -14.52 5.26 8.54
CA SER A 350 -13.56 6.30 8.18
C SER A 350 -12.99 6.07 6.78
N LEU A 351 -13.10 7.09 5.92
CA LEU A 351 -12.58 7.15 4.56
C LEU A 351 -11.57 8.28 4.42
N GLY A 352 -10.47 8.01 3.75
CA GLY A 352 -9.49 8.99 3.32
C GLY A 352 -9.18 8.90 1.82
N ALA A 353 -8.43 9.87 1.32
CA ALA A 353 -7.93 9.87 -0.04
C ALA A 353 -6.53 10.47 -0.14
N ILE A 354 -5.64 9.85 -0.90
CA ILE A 354 -4.31 10.37 -1.22
C ILE A 354 -4.32 10.92 -2.64
N VAL A 355 -3.86 12.15 -2.82
CA VAL A 355 -3.72 12.80 -4.11
C VAL A 355 -2.29 13.24 -4.40
N ARG A 356 -1.88 13.24 -5.67
CA ARG A 356 -0.62 13.87 -6.11
C ARG A 356 -0.93 15.29 -6.59
N PRO A 357 -0.42 16.34 -5.92
CA PRO A 357 -0.72 17.72 -6.28
C PRO A 357 0.16 18.28 -7.42
N PHE A 358 0.79 17.40 -8.19
CA PHE A 358 1.76 17.74 -9.25
C PHE A 358 1.75 16.72 -10.40
N GLY A 359 2.61 16.93 -11.39
CA GLY A 359 2.80 16.02 -12.52
C GLY A 359 1.56 15.85 -13.37
N VAL A 360 1.31 14.64 -13.78
CA VAL A 360 0.24 14.30 -14.71
C VAL A 360 -1.16 14.38 -14.06
N ASP A 361 -1.24 14.26 -12.74
CA ASP A 361 -2.52 14.22 -12.04
C ASP A 361 -3.07 15.62 -11.75
N CYS A 362 -2.22 16.61 -11.54
CA CYS A 362 -2.65 17.92 -11.09
C CYS A 362 -1.71 19.02 -11.61
N SER A 363 -2.22 19.89 -12.46
CA SER A 363 -1.43 20.99 -13.05
C SER A 363 -1.80 22.37 -12.49
N THR A 364 -3.01 22.55 -11.90
CA THR A 364 -3.50 23.85 -11.45
C THR A 364 -4.06 23.82 -10.03
N VAL A 365 -4.18 24.97 -9.39
CA VAL A 365 -4.83 25.15 -8.08
C VAL A 365 -6.30 24.74 -8.15
N GLU A 366 -6.99 25.14 -9.24
CA GLU A 366 -8.42 24.90 -9.43
C GLU A 366 -8.72 23.40 -9.53
N ASN A 367 -7.88 22.64 -10.27
CA ASN A 367 -8.03 21.19 -10.35
C ASN A 367 -7.84 20.53 -8.98
N LEU A 368 -6.83 20.96 -8.20
CA LEU A 368 -6.62 20.45 -6.86
C LEU A 368 -7.77 20.81 -5.91
N ALA A 369 -8.27 22.03 -5.97
CA ALA A 369 -9.40 22.49 -5.17
C ALA A 369 -10.66 21.66 -5.48
N GLN A 370 -10.99 21.43 -6.75
CA GLN A 370 -12.11 20.57 -7.16
C GLN A 370 -11.97 19.12 -6.62
N LYS A 371 -10.77 18.56 -6.61
CA LYS A 371 -10.52 17.24 -6.01
C LYS A 371 -10.77 17.25 -4.51
N LEU A 372 -10.29 18.26 -3.80
CA LEU A 372 -10.52 18.40 -2.38
C LEU A 372 -11.99 18.60 -2.03
N ASP A 373 -12.72 19.34 -2.86
CA ASP A 373 -14.17 19.49 -2.70
C ASP A 373 -14.90 18.16 -2.89
N THR A 374 -14.48 17.38 -3.88
CA THR A 374 -14.97 16.01 -4.11
C THR A 374 -14.73 15.12 -2.89
N ILE A 375 -13.50 15.14 -2.33
CA ILE A 375 -13.14 14.38 -1.15
C ILE A 375 -13.97 14.79 0.08
N ARG A 376 -14.20 16.09 0.25
CA ARG A 376 -15.10 16.61 1.31
C ARG A 376 -16.56 16.18 1.12
N ALA A 377 -17.05 16.22 -0.13
CA ALA A 377 -18.44 15.91 -0.45
C ALA A 377 -18.83 14.46 -0.14
N VAL A 378 -17.90 13.51 -0.23
CA VAL A 378 -18.13 12.10 0.16
C VAL A 378 -17.96 11.86 1.67
N GLY A 379 -17.80 12.92 2.47
CA GLY A 379 -17.61 12.80 3.91
C GLY A 379 -16.28 12.15 4.30
N ALA A 380 -15.23 12.30 3.49
CA ALA A 380 -13.91 11.80 3.85
C ALA A 380 -13.33 12.60 5.02
N GLU A 381 -12.76 11.88 5.98
CA GLU A 381 -12.17 12.46 7.19
C GLU A 381 -10.72 12.88 7.00
N ARG A 382 -10.08 12.38 5.93
CA ARG A 382 -8.67 12.56 5.65
C ARG A 382 -8.42 12.85 4.15
N ALA A 383 -7.46 13.76 3.86
CA ALA A 383 -6.93 13.99 2.52
C ALA A 383 -5.42 14.22 2.62
N ASP A 384 -4.65 13.34 2.00
CA ASP A 384 -3.21 13.35 2.08
C ASP A 384 -2.54 13.69 0.75
N PHE A 385 -1.37 14.29 0.82
CA PHE A 385 -0.63 14.75 -0.34
C PHE A 385 0.68 13.98 -0.51
N TYR A 386 0.83 13.29 -1.62
CA TYR A 386 2.03 12.53 -1.96
C TYR A 386 2.88 13.35 -2.95
N HIS A 387 4.14 13.60 -2.76
CA HIS A 387 5.12 13.37 -1.72
C HIS A 387 6.06 14.59 -1.64
N TYR A 388 6.41 15.08 -0.44
CA TYR A 388 7.22 16.28 -0.22
C TYR A 388 8.53 16.27 -1.01
N GLY A 389 9.35 15.23 -0.88
CA GLY A 389 10.65 15.13 -1.54
C GLY A 389 10.59 15.01 -3.06
N LEU A 390 9.45 14.57 -3.63
CA LEU A 390 9.28 14.31 -5.06
C LEU A 390 8.63 15.45 -5.81
N MET A 391 8.10 16.47 -5.11
CA MET A 391 7.47 17.63 -5.74
C MET A 391 8.38 18.87 -5.75
N PRO A 392 8.30 19.74 -6.76
CA PRO A 392 8.90 21.06 -6.68
C PRO A 392 8.30 21.89 -5.53
N LEU A 393 9.11 22.65 -4.79
CA LEU A 393 8.64 23.45 -3.64
C LEU A 393 7.44 24.38 -3.92
N PRO A 394 7.28 25.01 -5.10
CA PRO A 394 6.07 25.81 -5.41
C PRO A 394 4.76 24.99 -5.37
N THR A 395 4.84 23.66 -5.40
CA THR A 395 3.66 22.80 -5.25
C THR A 395 3.06 22.88 -3.84
N LEU A 396 3.87 23.19 -2.82
CA LEU A 396 3.38 23.43 -1.46
C LEU A 396 2.44 24.64 -1.41
N ASP A 397 2.80 25.70 -2.12
CA ASP A 397 1.97 26.91 -2.21
C ASP A 397 0.63 26.61 -2.94
N ARG A 398 0.67 25.72 -3.94
CA ARG A 398 -0.54 25.21 -4.63
C ARG A 398 -1.45 24.44 -3.68
N ILE A 399 -0.89 23.56 -2.82
CA ILE A 399 -1.65 22.83 -1.81
C ILE A 399 -2.35 23.82 -0.88
N ARG A 400 -1.63 24.82 -0.37
CA ARG A 400 -2.21 25.84 0.51
C ARG A 400 -3.34 26.61 -0.15
N ALA A 401 -3.11 27.08 -1.37
CA ALA A 401 -4.14 27.81 -2.14
C ALA A 401 -5.40 26.96 -2.36
N ALA A 402 -5.25 25.67 -2.68
CA ALA A 402 -6.38 24.75 -2.87
C ALA A 402 -7.12 24.40 -1.58
N LEU A 403 -6.42 24.37 -0.42
CA LEU A 403 -7.03 24.05 0.88
C LEU A 403 -7.84 25.20 1.45
N HIS A 404 -7.37 26.44 1.28
CA HIS A 404 -7.86 27.61 2.00
C HIS A 404 -8.52 28.68 1.11
N GLY A 405 -8.46 28.51 -0.20
CA GLY A 405 -8.83 29.53 -1.16
C GLY A 405 -7.75 30.60 -1.31
N CYS A 406 -7.63 31.22 -2.50
CA CYS A 406 -6.77 32.38 -2.69
C CYS A 406 -7.44 33.64 -2.13
#